data_10be6551b3d3fa0e2af654ea13706a65
#
_entry.id   10be6551b3d3fa0e2af654ea13706a65
#
_cell.length_a   1.000
_cell.length_b   1.000
_cell.length_c   1.000
_cell.angle_alpha   90.00
_cell.angle_beta   90.00
_cell.angle_gamma   90.00
#
_symmetry.space_group_name_H-M   'P 1'
#
loop_
_entity.id
_entity.type
_entity.pdbx_description
1 polymer ?
#
loop_
_entity_poly.entity_id
_entity_poly.type
_entity_poly.pdbx_seq_one_letter_code
_entity_poly.pdbx_strand_id
1 'polypeptide(L)'
;DVDTSSVWETGPSSAEVHLSYWLPSNTEDGDKVPVIAVISPYFSYGSPGDESTPTSIVGAGRGEFIFENFVPHGYAFAQVAVFGTEDSSGCFDYRGAGEGLGIHSAVEWLGEQDWSNGNVGLYGKSYEGATQWEAAAMGSQXLKTXVPISGTTALHPLLYKNGSAEARSQVMHMNYFSSTVDYDSDDXDNVXPDIAEGFFAGPVTYVGGEMDPYMENYXDERSHIDKAFGKWNGSIYWVQGMQDWNVDPHQVFGGPPETNWYSDYVESGYEVRGILGQWGHDYPDQWQKHDDSESGXGLEALPNMTRWDWAQDLFEWFEYYLQGRGPQPEYNAQIQRSDGQWRVEDTWPPIDSEDYLFDLGECGNDGAFTGGLPVIGGGAPVVGGGQTVTVECPEINPDFPMHISGLVTLHLSAVPTFDGGQIFVEMQNMETGARIGHATMDVRYHEGGYEPQTVVPGQEITMMMEFQAIDAIVKPGQGIRFILSDTGEDYLAPACGSACTVHVLTSLSEANFPLIERDQKTILEVP
;
A
#
# COMPACT_ATOMS: atom_id res chain seq x y z
N ASP A 1 22.62 0.67 -21.57
CA ASP A 1 23.48 1.28 -20.53
C ASP A 1 22.85 2.55 -19.99
N VAL A 2 22.87 2.70 -18.68
CA VAL A 2 22.33 3.87 -17.96
C VAL A 2 23.50 4.51 -17.17
N ASP A 3 23.65 5.82 -17.28
CA ASP A 3 24.64 6.57 -16.51
C ASP A 3 24.10 6.77 -15.09
N THR A 4 24.68 6.08 -14.12
CA THR A 4 24.25 6.07 -12.72
C THR A 4 25.09 7.00 -11.84
N SER A 5 26.04 7.73 -12.42
CA SER A 5 26.98 8.56 -11.67
C SER A 5 26.32 9.70 -10.90
N SER A 6 25.10 10.06 -11.23
CA SER A 6 24.36 11.12 -10.56
C SER A 6 23.50 10.62 -9.38
N VAL A 7 23.31 9.30 -9.26
CA VAL A 7 22.41 8.72 -8.23
C VAL A 7 23.16 7.86 -7.23
N TRP A 8 24.32 7.30 -7.58
CA TRP A 8 25.10 6.49 -6.66
C TRP A 8 26.49 7.11 -6.41
N GLU A 9 26.72 7.59 -5.22
CA GLU A 9 28.03 8.12 -4.83
C GLU A 9 29.09 7.03 -4.71
N THR A 10 28.69 5.83 -4.35
CA THR A 10 29.59 4.71 -4.07
C THR A 10 29.32 3.47 -4.93
N GLY A 11 28.37 3.54 -5.82
CA GLY A 11 28.04 2.46 -6.74
C GLY A 11 28.78 2.58 -8.08
N PRO A 12 28.46 1.70 -9.04
CA PRO A 12 29.03 1.82 -10.38
C PRO A 12 28.54 3.09 -11.07
N SER A 13 29.36 3.66 -11.94
CA SER A 13 29.01 4.88 -12.69
C SER A 13 28.15 4.62 -13.91
N SER A 14 27.88 3.36 -14.24
CA SER A 14 26.94 2.96 -15.28
C SER A 14 26.44 1.55 -14.98
N ALA A 15 25.23 1.25 -15.41
CA ALA A 15 24.61 -0.06 -15.21
C ALA A 15 23.72 -0.41 -16.41
N GLU A 16 23.40 -1.67 -16.56
CA GLU A 16 22.56 -2.18 -17.65
C GLU A 16 21.25 -2.71 -17.09
N VAL A 17 20.13 -2.26 -17.65
CA VAL A 17 18.81 -2.82 -17.36
C VAL A 17 18.55 -3.97 -18.33
N HIS A 18 18.23 -5.13 -17.77
CA HIS A 18 17.78 -6.29 -18.55
C HIS A 18 16.27 -6.22 -18.73
N LEU A 19 15.81 -6.49 -19.96
CA LEU A 19 14.39 -6.64 -20.21
C LEU A 19 14.15 -7.66 -21.33
N SER A 20 13.04 -8.38 -21.21
CA SER A 20 12.54 -9.27 -22.26
C SER A 20 11.24 -8.70 -22.78
N TYR A 21 11.00 -8.83 -24.11
CA TYR A 21 9.75 -8.36 -24.66
C TYR A 21 9.24 -9.28 -25.77
N TRP A 22 7.93 -9.30 -25.95
CA TRP A 22 7.23 -10.13 -26.92
C TRP A 22 6.32 -9.25 -27.76
N LEU A 23 6.43 -9.39 -29.08
CA LEU A 23 5.57 -8.67 -30.02
C LEU A 23 4.42 -9.56 -30.47
N PRO A 24 3.29 -8.99 -30.88
CA PRO A 24 2.24 -9.79 -31.52
C PRO A 24 2.78 -10.56 -32.72
N SER A 25 2.37 -11.79 -32.87
CA SER A 25 2.89 -12.69 -33.92
C SER A 25 2.60 -12.21 -35.33
N ASN A 26 1.66 -11.29 -35.51
CA ASN A 26 1.29 -10.71 -36.81
C ASN A 26 1.89 -9.32 -37.06
N THR A 27 2.84 -8.90 -36.22
CA THR A 27 3.52 -7.61 -36.40
C THR A 27 4.41 -7.68 -37.65
N GLU A 28 4.22 -6.76 -38.61
CA GLU A 28 5.01 -6.68 -39.85
C GLU A 28 5.97 -5.48 -39.79
N ASP A 29 6.95 -5.47 -40.69
CA ASP A 29 7.89 -4.33 -40.78
C ASP A 29 7.12 -3.03 -41.00
N GLY A 30 7.31 -2.08 -40.07
CA GLY A 30 6.65 -0.78 -40.13
C GLY A 30 5.41 -0.67 -39.26
N ASP A 31 4.91 -1.77 -38.72
CA ASP A 31 3.81 -1.72 -37.75
C ASP A 31 4.29 -1.12 -36.43
N LYS A 32 3.36 -0.43 -35.79
CA LYS A 32 3.61 0.21 -34.47
C LYS A 32 2.59 -0.29 -33.45
N VAL A 33 3.08 -0.84 -32.36
CA VAL A 33 2.21 -1.38 -31.30
C VAL A 33 2.51 -0.69 -29.96
N PRO A 34 1.51 -0.55 -29.08
CA PRO A 34 1.76 -0.03 -27.72
C PRO A 34 2.41 -1.10 -26.86
N VAL A 35 2.99 -0.67 -25.73
CA VAL A 35 3.67 -1.56 -24.80
C VAL A 35 2.92 -1.60 -23.49
N ILE A 36 2.73 -2.81 -22.93
CA ILE A 36 2.38 -2.99 -21.52
C ILE A 36 3.59 -3.64 -20.86
N ALA A 37 4.09 -3.05 -19.77
CA ALA A 37 5.27 -3.56 -19.09
C ALA A 37 4.99 -3.86 -17.62
N VAL A 38 5.65 -4.91 -17.11
CA VAL A 38 5.75 -5.26 -15.69
C VAL A 38 7.21 -5.05 -15.29
N ILE A 39 7.45 -4.25 -14.27
CA ILE A 39 8.81 -3.93 -13.80
C ILE A 39 8.95 -4.46 -12.37
N SER A 40 9.95 -5.34 -12.13
CA SER A 40 9.92 -6.20 -10.95
C SER A 40 11.32 -6.59 -10.50
N PRO A 41 11.54 -6.76 -9.18
CA PRO A 41 12.74 -7.42 -8.67
C PRO A 41 12.58 -8.96 -8.61
N TYR A 42 11.43 -9.51 -9.00
CA TYR A 42 11.08 -10.89 -8.67
C TYR A 42 11.41 -11.91 -9.75
N PHE A 43 11.93 -11.48 -10.89
CA PHE A 43 12.19 -12.42 -12.00
C PHE A 43 13.28 -13.45 -11.65
N SER A 44 14.24 -13.09 -10.79
CA SER A 44 15.33 -13.99 -10.37
C SER A 44 14.83 -15.28 -9.71
N TYR A 45 13.67 -15.26 -9.06
CA TYR A 45 13.13 -16.47 -8.44
C TYR A 45 11.77 -16.89 -8.97
N GLY A 46 11.40 -16.35 -10.10
CA GLY A 46 10.25 -16.86 -10.83
C GLY A 46 10.55 -18.17 -11.52
N SER A 47 9.53 -18.80 -12.06
CA SER A 47 9.75 -19.95 -12.94
C SER A 47 10.22 -19.42 -14.29
N PRO A 48 11.44 -19.74 -14.71
CA PRO A 48 11.95 -19.14 -15.93
C PRO A 48 11.06 -19.46 -17.13
N GLY A 49 10.78 -18.44 -17.91
CA GLY A 49 10.21 -18.61 -19.22
C GLY A 49 11.27 -19.06 -20.23
N ASP A 50 10.98 -18.97 -21.46
CA ASP A 50 11.93 -19.18 -22.56
C ASP A 50 11.69 -18.06 -23.57
N GLU A 51 12.39 -18.12 -24.71
CA GLU A 51 12.26 -17.10 -25.75
C GLU A 51 10.82 -16.91 -26.23
N SER A 52 9.94 -17.87 -25.99
CA SER A 52 8.55 -17.81 -26.44
C SER A 52 7.54 -17.47 -25.35
N THR A 53 7.93 -17.53 -24.06
CA THR A 53 7.01 -17.31 -22.94
C THR A 53 7.67 -16.47 -21.84
N PRO A 54 6.91 -15.60 -21.16
CA PRO A 54 7.47 -14.81 -20.08
C PRO A 54 7.80 -15.64 -18.83
N THR A 55 8.67 -15.09 -18.00
CA THR A 55 8.95 -15.65 -16.68
C THR A 55 7.69 -15.53 -15.82
N SER A 56 7.30 -16.65 -15.20
CA SER A 56 6.17 -16.70 -14.29
C SER A 56 6.64 -16.36 -12.88
N ILE A 57 6.09 -15.32 -12.29
CA ILE A 57 6.44 -14.89 -10.93
C ILE A 57 5.43 -15.48 -9.95
N VAL A 58 5.94 -16.25 -8.99
CA VAL A 58 5.08 -16.84 -7.96
C VAL A 58 4.67 -15.78 -6.94
N GLY A 59 3.38 -15.53 -6.86
CA GLY A 59 2.78 -14.71 -5.81
C GLY A 59 2.64 -13.23 -6.11
N ALA A 60 3.46 -12.65 -6.95
CA ALA A 60 3.40 -11.20 -7.21
C ALA A 60 2.91 -10.87 -8.63
N GLY A 61 3.73 -11.04 -9.62
CA GLY A 61 3.36 -10.61 -10.97
C GLY A 61 2.44 -11.59 -11.72
N ARG A 62 1.65 -11.04 -12.59
CA ARG A 62 0.80 -11.83 -13.49
C ARG A 62 1.15 -11.50 -14.94
N GLY A 63 2.45 -11.59 -15.26
CA GLY A 63 2.92 -11.37 -16.63
C GLY A 63 2.22 -12.25 -17.65
N GLU A 64 1.97 -13.52 -17.26
CA GLU A 64 1.23 -14.45 -18.11
C GLU A 64 -0.17 -13.91 -18.47
N PHE A 65 -0.85 -13.28 -17.51
CA PHE A 65 -2.17 -12.70 -17.74
C PHE A 65 -2.12 -11.64 -18.84
N ILE A 66 -1.13 -10.75 -18.80
CA ILE A 66 -0.95 -9.74 -19.84
C ILE A 66 -0.52 -10.40 -21.16
N PHE A 67 0.44 -11.30 -21.10
CA PHE A 67 0.95 -11.99 -22.29
C PHE A 67 -0.17 -12.73 -23.03
N GLU A 68 -0.97 -13.51 -22.30
CA GLU A 68 -2.01 -14.35 -22.92
C GLU A 68 -3.23 -13.53 -23.40
N ASN A 69 -3.55 -12.44 -22.73
CA ASN A 69 -4.79 -11.70 -22.98
C ASN A 69 -4.57 -10.43 -23.82
N PHE A 70 -3.35 -9.89 -23.90
CA PHE A 70 -3.13 -8.61 -24.58
C PHE A 70 -2.23 -8.75 -25.81
N VAL A 71 -1.20 -9.60 -25.78
CA VAL A 71 -0.30 -9.74 -26.93
C VAL A 71 -1.05 -10.21 -28.18
N PRO A 72 -1.97 -11.20 -28.09
CA PRO A 72 -2.74 -11.58 -29.29
C PRO A 72 -3.65 -10.46 -29.83
N HIS A 73 -3.87 -9.42 -29.05
CA HIS A 73 -4.74 -8.30 -29.45
C HIS A 73 -3.97 -7.04 -29.84
N GLY A 74 -2.67 -7.18 -30.11
CA GLY A 74 -1.89 -6.11 -30.73
C GLY A 74 -1.09 -5.25 -29.75
N TYR A 75 -0.73 -5.80 -28.60
CA TYR A 75 0.13 -5.14 -27.61
C TYR A 75 1.48 -5.84 -27.54
N ALA A 76 2.55 -5.08 -27.46
CA ALA A 76 3.82 -5.64 -26.99
C ALA A 76 3.73 -5.82 -25.47
N PHE A 77 4.33 -6.88 -24.96
CA PHE A 77 4.47 -7.09 -23.51
C PHE A 77 5.95 -7.08 -23.17
N ALA A 78 6.31 -6.44 -22.05
CA ALA A 78 7.70 -6.41 -21.59
C ALA A 78 7.80 -6.77 -20.11
N GLN A 79 8.86 -7.51 -19.77
CA GLN A 79 9.28 -7.76 -18.39
C GLN A 79 10.63 -7.08 -18.19
N VAL A 80 10.73 -6.21 -17.18
CA VAL A 80 11.92 -5.39 -16.92
C VAL A 80 12.39 -5.69 -15.51
N ALA A 81 13.65 -6.14 -15.37
CA ALA A 81 14.26 -6.39 -14.08
C ALA A 81 14.87 -5.10 -13.54
N VAL A 82 14.61 -4.76 -12.27
CA VAL A 82 15.25 -3.59 -11.65
C VAL A 82 16.75 -3.88 -11.45
N PHE A 83 17.55 -2.83 -11.30
CA PHE A 83 19.00 -2.96 -11.12
C PHE A 83 19.34 -3.96 -10.00
N GLY A 84 20.40 -4.74 -10.22
CA GLY A 84 20.91 -5.71 -9.26
C GLY A 84 20.07 -6.98 -9.13
N THR A 85 19.11 -7.20 -10.05
CA THR A 85 18.27 -8.40 -10.03
C THR A 85 18.24 -9.04 -11.41
N GLU A 86 18.10 -10.35 -11.43
CA GLU A 86 18.11 -11.15 -12.66
C GLU A 86 19.37 -10.82 -13.48
N ASP A 87 19.28 -10.48 -14.73
CA ASP A 87 20.42 -10.13 -15.57
C ASP A 87 20.69 -8.61 -15.63
N SER A 88 20.00 -7.80 -14.82
CA SER A 88 20.30 -6.37 -14.69
C SER A 88 21.54 -6.18 -13.82
N SER A 89 22.51 -5.43 -14.31
CA SER A 89 23.69 -5.11 -13.52
C SER A 89 23.42 -3.93 -12.56
N GLY A 90 24.46 -3.46 -11.88
CA GLY A 90 24.36 -2.33 -10.96
C GLY A 90 23.97 -2.75 -9.56
N CYS A 91 23.43 -1.80 -8.81
CA CYS A 91 23.10 -2.03 -7.40
C CYS A 91 21.58 -2.14 -7.21
N PHE A 92 21.15 -3.15 -6.45
CA PHE A 92 19.77 -3.17 -5.98
C PHE A 92 19.59 -2.04 -4.96
N ASP A 93 18.71 -1.11 -5.26
CA ASP A 93 18.59 0.16 -4.56
C ASP A 93 17.28 0.28 -3.75
N TYR A 94 16.49 -0.76 -3.73
CA TYR A 94 15.25 -0.86 -2.94
C TYR A 94 14.44 0.44 -3.02
N ARG A 95 14.01 0.77 -4.24
CA ARG A 95 13.16 1.93 -4.53
C ARG A 95 13.88 3.28 -4.39
N GLY A 96 15.20 3.28 -4.39
CA GLY A 96 15.98 4.52 -4.36
C GLY A 96 16.10 5.19 -5.73
N ALA A 97 16.88 6.27 -5.77
CA ALA A 97 17.02 7.08 -6.99
C ALA A 97 17.63 6.30 -8.16
N GLY A 98 18.53 5.36 -7.87
CA GLY A 98 19.12 4.50 -8.91
C GLY A 98 18.08 3.60 -9.56
N GLU A 99 17.26 2.97 -8.75
CA GLU A 99 16.17 2.11 -9.26
C GLU A 99 15.22 2.92 -10.13
N GLY A 100 14.78 4.10 -9.65
CA GLY A 100 13.92 4.99 -10.43
C GLY A 100 14.52 5.38 -11.77
N LEU A 101 15.84 5.62 -11.81
CA LEU A 101 16.56 5.96 -13.06
C LEU A 101 16.57 4.78 -14.03
N GLY A 102 16.81 3.56 -13.53
CA GLY A 102 16.76 2.35 -14.36
C GLY A 102 15.38 2.11 -14.94
N ILE A 103 14.35 2.25 -14.12
CA ILE A 103 12.94 2.12 -14.51
C ILE A 103 12.60 3.14 -15.60
N HIS A 104 12.95 4.40 -15.37
CA HIS A 104 12.72 5.49 -16.33
C HIS A 104 13.38 5.16 -17.68
N SER A 105 14.64 4.74 -17.64
CA SER A 105 15.40 4.43 -18.87
C SER A 105 14.75 3.30 -19.65
N ALA A 106 14.23 2.27 -18.96
CA ALA A 106 13.55 1.15 -19.62
C ALA A 106 12.23 1.61 -20.28
N VAL A 107 11.45 2.44 -19.59
CA VAL A 107 10.17 2.93 -20.12
C VAL A 107 10.41 3.78 -21.37
N GLU A 108 11.40 4.68 -21.31
CA GLU A 108 11.73 5.52 -22.46
C GLU A 108 12.23 4.66 -23.63
N TRP A 109 13.13 3.70 -23.34
CA TRP A 109 13.66 2.79 -24.38
C TRP A 109 12.52 2.03 -25.07
N LEU A 110 11.56 1.49 -24.31
CA LEU A 110 10.42 0.75 -24.87
C LEU A 110 9.56 1.64 -25.76
N GLY A 111 9.35 2.88 -25.36
CA GLY A 111 8.56 3.84 -26.13
C GLY A 111 9.24 4.31 -27.41
N GLU A 112 10.58 4.28 -27.45
CA GLU A 112 11.38 4.79 -28.57
C GLU A 112 11.70 3.74 -29.65
N GLN A 113 11.32 2.47 -29.43
CA GLN A 113 11.63 1.42 -30.38
C GLN A 113 10.91 1.62 -31.73
N ASP A 114 11.55 1.19 -32.82
CA ASP A 114 10.97 1.31 -34.16
C ASP A 114 9.61 0.61 -34.30
N TRP A 115 9.36 -0.42 -33.51
CA TRP A 115 8.08 -1.13 -33.48
C TRP A 115 7.07 -0.54 -32.49
N SER A 116 7.47 0.42 -31.67
CA SER A 116 6.60 1.01 -30.65
C SER A 116 5.81 2.19 -31.21
N ASN A 117 4.56 2.34 -30.77
CA ASN A 117 3.77 3.52 -31.12
C ASN A 117 4.04 4.71 -30.17
N GLY A 118 4.96 4.56 -29.22
CA GLY A 118 5.33 5.60 -28.26
C GLY A 118 4.47 5.64 -27.00
N ASN A 119 3.58 4.67 -26.81
CA ASN A 119 2.70 4.62 -25.66
C ASN A 119 3.03 3.40 -24.81
N VAL A 120 3.48 3.66 -23.59
CA VAL A 120 3.80 2.62 -22.62
C VAL A 120 2.81 2.71 -21.45
N GLY A 121 2.23 1.57 -21.10
CA GLY A 121 1.43 1.42 -19.86
C GLY A 121 2.14 0.47 -18.91
N LEU A 122 2.03 0.73 -17.63
CA LEU A 122 2.59 -0.15 -16.60
C LEU A 122 1.47 -0.87 -15.84
N TYR A 123 1.76 -2.10 -15.43
CA TYR A 123 0.80 -2.99 -14.77
C TYR A 123 1.54 -3.79 -13.71
N GLY A 124 0.90 -4.00 -12.57
CA GLY A 124 1.45 -4.92 -11.58
C GLY A 124 1.01 -4.60 -10.17
N LYS A 125 1.27 -5.59 -9.29
CA LYS A 125 0.83 -5.56 -7.89
C LYS A 125 2.03 -5.44 -6.96
N SER A 126 1.84 -4.82 -5.80
CA SER A 126 2.86 -4.78 -4.75
C SER A 126 4.07 -3.97 -5.21
N TYR A 127 5.27 -4.52 -5.17
CA TYR A 127 6.47 -3.87 -5.69
C TYR A 127 6.26 -3.44 -7.16
N GLU A 128 5.63 -4.28 -7.96
CA GLU A 128 5.35 -3.98 -9.37
C GLU A 128 4.32 -2.84 -9.53
N GLY A 129 3.53 -2.59 -8.50
CA GLY A 129 2.70 -1.39 -8.42
C GLY A 129 3.51 -0.18 -7.99
N ALA A 130 4.53 -0.40 -7.15
CA ALA A 130 5.41 0.66 -6.66
C ALA A 130 6.30 1.22 -7.77
N THR A 131 6.89 0.36 -8.60
CA THR A 131 7.77 0.78 -9.71
C THR A 131 7.08 1.72 -10.69
N GLN A 132 5.74 1.67 -10.76
CA GLN A 132 4.97 2.56 -11.61
C GLN A 132 5.02 4.00 -11.08
N TRP A 133 4.97 4.17 -9.75
CA TRP A 133 5.11 5.49 -9.13
C TRP A 133 6.53 6.03 -9.29
N GLU A 134 7.53 5.15 -9.30
CA GLU A 134 8.91 5.56 -9.57
C GLU A 134 9.06 6.11 -11.00
N ALA A 135 8.51 5.41 -11.99
CA ALA A 135 8.50 5.88 -13.37
C ALA A 135 7.79 7.24 -13.50
N ALA A 136 6.65 7.39 -12.82
CA ALA A 136 5.89 8.64 -12.83
C ALA A 136 6.68 9.76 -12.13
N ALA A 137 7.33 9.46 -11.00
CA ALA A 137 8.15 10.43 -10.26
C ALA A 137 9.34 10.91 -11.09
N MET A 138 9.85 10.08 -11.99
CA MET A 138 10.91 10.46 -12.93
C MET A 138 10.37 11.31 -14.09
N GLY A 139 9.06 11.31 -14.32
CA GLY A 139 8.43 12.09 -15.38
C GLY A 139 8.61 11.45 -16.76
N SER A 140 8.54 10.12 -16.85
CA SER A 140 8.74 9.35 -18.09
C SER A 140 7.76 9.78 -19.17
N GLN A 141 8.24 10.21 -20.32
CA GLN A 141 7.44 10.74 -21.43
C GLN A 141 6.68 9.66 -22.20
N UNK A 142 7.17 8.51 -22.20
CA UNK A 142 6.62 7.44 -22.78
C UNK A 142 5.59 6.86 -22.00
N LEU A 143 5.51 7.14 -20.68
CA LEU A 143 4.50 6.54 -19.79
C LEU A 143 3.15 7.25 -19.92
N LYS A 144 2.13 6.54 -20.35
CA LYS A 144 0.78 7.10 -20.56
C LYS A 144 -0.21 6.73 -19.46
N THR A 145 -0.02 5.59 -18.87
CA THR A 145 -0.97 5.10 -17.88
C THR A 145 -0.32 4.13 -16.91
N UNK A 146 -0.60 3.94 -15.54
CA UNK A 146 -0.29 3.17 -14.57
C UNK A 146 -1.40 2.38 -14.20
N VAL A 147 -1.31 1.26 -13.95
CA VAL A 147 -2.32 0.40 -13.27
C VAL A 147 -1.69 -0.16 -12.00
N PRO A 148 -1.52 0.63 -10.93
CA PRO A 148 -0.94 0.13 -9.68
C PRO A 148 -2.00 -0.62 -8.86
N ILE A 149 -1.70 -1.90 -8.56
CA ILE A 149 -2.56 -2.77 -7.76
C ILE A 149 -1.86 -2.95 -6.41
N SER A 150 -2.45 -2.45 -5.33
CA SER A 150 -1.84 -2.49 -3.99
C SER A 150 -0.35 -2.11 -4.06
N GLY A 151 -0.05 -1.02 -4.75
CA GLY A 151 1.32 -0.58 -4.99
C GLY A 151 1.78 0.41 -3.94
N THR A 152 2.95 0.14 -3.34
CA THR A 152 3.51 1.04 -2.34
C THR A 152 3.83 2.41 -2.96
N THR A 153 3.28 3.45 -2.40
CA THR A 153 3.46 4.83 -2.90
C THR A 153 4.69 5.50 -2.30
N ALA A 154 5.00 5.14 -1.05
CA ALA A 154 6.16 5.63 -0.33
C ALA A 154 6.61 4.57 0.67
N LEU A 155 7.90 4.47 0.91
CA LEU A 155 8.44 3.42 1.78
C LEU A 155 8.17 3.70 3.26
N HIS A 156 8.24 4.97 3.66
CA HIS A 156 8.08 5.32 5.07
C HIS A 156 6.72 4.90 5.65
N PRO A 157 5.58 5.31 5.06
CA PRO A 157 4.28 4.91 5.64
C PRO A 157 3.97 3.41 5.48
N LEU A 158 4.71 2.69 4.65
CA LEU A 158 4.61 1.23 4.59
C LEU A 158 5.21 0.60 5.85
N LEU A 159 6.36 1.10 6.29
CA LEU A 159 7.16 0.46 7.34
C LEU A 159 6.93 1.09 8.72
N TYR A 160 6.45 2.31 8.79
CA TYR A 160 6.27 3.06 10.04
C TYR A 160 4.96 3.83 10.00
N LYS A 161 4.09 3.56 10.97
CA LYS A 161 2.81 4.25 11.09
C LYS A 161 2.74 4.95 12.44
N ASN A 162 2.66 6.28 12.43
CA ASN A 162 2.59 7.08 13.66
C ASN A 162 3.68 6.67 14.65
N GLY A 163 4.92 6.50 14.15
CA GLY A 163 6.04 6.07 14.96
C GLY A 163 6.09 4.58 15.30
N SER A 164 5.04 3.82 15.02
CA SER A 164 5.00 2.37 15.25
C SER A 164 5.70 1.65 14.09
N ALA A 165 6.71 0.86 14.40
CA ALA A 165 7.47 0.13 13.38
C ALA A 165 6.82 -1.21 13.08
N GLU A 166 6.64 -1.52 11.82
CA GLU A 166 6.23 -2.86 11.39
C GLU A 166 7.39 -3.85 11.51
N ALA A 167 7.08 -5.12 11.65
CA ALA A 167 8.10 -6.18 11.64
C ALA A 167 8.88 -6.17 10.33
N ARG A 168 8.24 -5.78 9.24
CA ARG A 168 8.88 -5.66 7.94
C ARG A 168 9.94 -4.57 7.88
N SER A 169 9.88 -3.57 8.77
CA SER A 169 10.92 -2.54 8.83
C SER A 169 12.30 -3.14 9.07
N GLN A 170 12.34 -4.27 9.76
CA GLN A 170 13.61 -4.98 10.02
C GLN A 170 13.94 -6.00 8.93
N VAL A 171 12.95 -6.75 8.47
CA VAL A 171 13.23 -7.92 7.64
C VAL A 171 13.08 -7.68 6.14
N MET A 172 12.35 -6.63 5.74
CA MET A 172 12.06 -6.42 4.32
C MET A 172 13.35 -6.15 3.52
N HIS A 173 14.19 -5.26 4.00
CA HIS A 173 15.48 -4.98 3.35
C HIS A 173 16.31 -6.26 3.20
N MET A 174 16.43 -7.01 4.30
CA MET A 174 17.20 -8.26 4.30
C MET A 174 16.56 -9.30 3.36
N ASN A 175 15.25 -9.38 3.35
CA ASN A 175 14.53 -10.34 2.51
C ASN A 175 14.77 -10.04 1.03
N TYR A 176 14.62 -8.80 0.62
CA TYR A 176 14.86 -8.40 -0.76
C TYR A 176 16.34 -8.60 -1.11
N PHE A 177 17.24 -8.13 -0.24
CA PHE A 177 18.66 -8.32 -0.43
C PHE A 177 19.03 -9.80 -0.64
N SER A 178 18.46 -10.70 0.17
CA SER A 178 18.84 -12.11 0.14
C SER A 178 18.12 -12.95 -0.91
N SER A 179 17.00 -12.45 -1.45
CA SER A 179 16.15 -13.27 -2.32
C SER A 179 16.06 -12.76 -3.76
N THR A 180 16.33 -11.49 -4.01
CA THR A 180 16.17 -10.92 -5.35
C THR A 180 17.49 -10.55 -6.03
N VAL A 181 18.50 -10.21 -5.25
CA VAL A 181 19.79 -9.81 -5.80
C VAL A 181 20.47 -11.02 -6.46
N ASP A 182 20.99 -10.81 -7.65
CA ASP A 182 21.70 -11.87 -8.38
C ASP A 182 23.16 -11.98 -7.88
N TYR A 183 23.41 -12.98 -7.06
CA TYR A 183 24.75 -13.23 -6.51
C TYR A 183 25.70 -13.90 -7.48
N ASP A 184 25.20 -14.40 -8.60
CA ASP A 184 26.05 -14.99 -9.62
C ASP A 184 26.65 -13.93 -10.55
N SER A 185 26.14 -12.70 -10.50
CA SER A 185 26.72 -11.61 -11.28
C SER A 185 28.07 -11.17 -10.66
N ASP A 186 28.93 -10.60 -11.47
CA ASP A 186 30.21 -10.01 -11.01
C ASP A 186 29.97 -8.77 -10.13
N ASP A 187 28.75 -8.34 -10.04
CA ASP A 187 28.31 -7.16 -9.29
C ASP A 187 27.80 -7.43 -7.86
N UNK A 188 27.98 -8.40 -7.54
CA UNK A 188 27.63 -8.77 -6.28
C UNK A 188 28.04 -7.94 -5.14
N ASP A 189 28.92 -7.40 -5.32
CA ASP A 189 29.38 -6.50 -4.28
C ASP A 189 28.67 -5.13 -4.33
N ASN A 190 27.79 -4.94 -5.27
CA ASN A 190 27.20 -3.64 -5.57
C ASN A 190 25.75 -3.52 -5.07
N VAL A 191 25.59 -3.69 -3.77
CA VAL A 191 24.34 -3.29 -3.11
C VAL A 191 24.59 -1.92 -2.46
N UNK A 192 23.77 -1.02 -2.64
CA UNK A 192 23.96 -0.01 -2.28
C UNK A 192 24.29 -0.07 -1.01
N PRO A 193 25.03 0.65 -0.55
CA PRO A 193 25.27 0.71 0.88
C PRO A 193 24.07 1.17 1.69
N ASP A 194 23.21 1.95 1.11
CA ASP A 194 21.97 2.47 1.69
C ASP A 194 21.07 1.33 2.21
N ILE A 195 21.02 0.21 1.47
CA ILE A 195 20.20 -0.94 1.86
C ILE A 195 20.69 -1.49 3.20
N ALA A 196 22.00 -1.67 3.33
CA ALA A 196 22.60 -2.19 4.57
C ALA A 196 22.40 -1.20 5.73
N GLU A 197 22.57 0.08 5.45
CA GLU A 197 22.38 1.11 6.47
C GLU A 197 20.91 1.23 6.88
N GLY A 198 19.98 1.19 5.94
CA GLY A 198 18.54 1.16 6.22
C GLY A 198 18.15 -0.04 7.06
N PHE A 199 18.72 -1.21 6.76
CA PHE A 199 18.46 -2.43 7.53
C PHE A 199 18.98 -2.31 8.97
N PHE A 200 20.21 -1.80 9.15
CA PHE A 200 20.83 -1.78 10.49
C PHE A 200 20.43 -0.57 11.32
N ALA A 201 20.30 0.60 10.71
CA ALA A 201 20.06 1.85 11.45
C ALA A 201 18.59 2.22 11.61
N GLY A 202 17.79 2.00 10.58
CA GLY A 202 16.41 2.46 10.55
C GLY A 202 15.56 2.01 11.74
N PRO A 203 15.40 0.70 11.96
CA PRO A 203 14.57 0.23 13.09
C PRO A 203 15.10 0.68 14.45
N VAL A 204 16.43 0.68 14.61
CA VAL A 204 17.04 1.10 15.89
C VAL A 204 16.79 2.58 16.15
N THR A 205 16.93 3.39 15.13
CA THR A 205 16.69 4.83 15.23
C THR A 205 15.24 5.13 15.59
N TYR A 206 14.32 4.48 14.89
CA TYR A 206 12.88 4.66 15.14
C TYR A 206 12.49 4.23 16.54
N VAL A 207 12.93 3.03 16.94
CA VAL A 207 12.64 2.52 18.30
C VAL A 207 13.30 3.41 19.36
N GLY A 208 14.42 4.04 19.02
CA GLY A 208 15.10 4.99 19.91
C GLY A 208 14.38 6.31 20.11
N GLY A 209 13.41 6.64 19.27
CA GLY A 209 12.57 7.81 19.46
C GLY A 209 12.97 9.07 18.72
N GLU A 210 14.07 9.03 17.98
CA GLU A 210 14.46 10.14 17.11
C GLU A 210 14.93 9.55 15.79
N MET A 211 14.38 10.03 14.68
CA MET A 211 14.84 9.58 13.39
C MET A 211 16.13 10.32 13.04
N ASP A 212 17.18 9.57 12.74
CA ASP A 212 18.43 10.13 12.26
C ASP A 212 18.17 10.91 10.96
N PRO A 213 18.76 12.09 10.76
CA PRO A 213 18.58 12.83 9.51
C PRO A 213 18.93 12.04 8.25
N TYR A 214 19.81 11.07 8.35
CA TYR A 214 20.11 10.18 7.22
C TYR A 214 18.88 9.33 6.89
N MET A 215 18.20 8.79 7.90
CA MET A 215 17.00 7.99 7.66
C MET A 215 15.83 8.85 7.16
N GLU A 216 15.76 10.11 7.57
CA GLU A 216 14.79 11.05 7.02
C GLU A 216 15.03 11.23 5.51
N ASN A 217 16.27 11.46 5.10
CA ASN A 217 16.64 11.56 3.68
C ASN A 217 16.36 10.25 2.93
N TYR A 218 16.64 9.15 3.57
CA TYR A 218 16.34 7.82 3.01
C TYR A 218 14.85 7.61 2.74
N UNK A 219 14.09 7.95 3.58
CA UNK A 219 12.75 7.81 3.40
C UNK A 219 12.20 8.75 2.49
N ASP A 220 12.70 10.04 2.45
CA ASP A 220 12.26 11.03 1.46
C ASP A 220 12.58 10.61 0.03
N GLU A 221 13.77 10.09 -0.18
CA GLU A 221 14.17 9.60 -1.50
C GLU A 221 13.17 8.56 -2.03
N ARG A 222 12.62 7.77 -1.13
CA ARG A 222 11.73 6.65 -1.44
C ARG A 222 10.23 6.98 -1.31
N SER A 223 9.91 8.27 -1.34
CA SER A 223 8.53 8.75 -1.49
C SER A 223 8.33 9.14 -2.95
N HIS A 224 7.46 8.46 -3.66
CA HIS A 224 7.34 8.64 -5.12
C HIS A 224 6.04 9.30 -5.53
N ILE A 225 4.95 9.09 -4.79
CA ILE A 225 3.64 9.61 -5.18
C ILE A 225 3.60 11.14 -5.16
N ASP A 226 4.23 11.75 -4.16
CA ASP A 226 4.34 13.21 -4.05
C ASP A 226 5.21 13.80 -5.16
N LYS A 227 6.27 13.09 -5.55
CA LYS A 227 7.17 13.52 -6.62
C LYS A 227 6.54 13.38 -8.00
N ALA A 228 5.64 12.40 -8.17
CA ALA A 228 4.88 12.21 -9.40
C ALA A 228 3.81 13.31 -9.56
N PHE A 229 3.26 13.77 -8.45
CA PHE A 229 2.17 14.75 -8.43
C PHE A 229 2.64 16.07 -9.05
N GLY A 230 1.95 16.53 -10.09
CA GLY A 230 2.30 17.75 -10.80
C GLY A 230 3.46 17.61 -11.78
N LYS A 231 4.18 16.50 -11.78
CA LYS A 231 5.31 16.25 -12.68
C LYS A 231 4.93 15.36 -13.87
N TRP A 232 4.16 14.32 -13.59
CA TRP A 232 3.63 13.38 -14.59
C TRP A 232 2.13 13.58 -14.68
N ASN A 233 1.54 13.44 -15.87
CA ASN A 233 0.13 13.73 -16.09
C ASN A 233 -0.60 12.62 -16.87
N GLY A 234 -0.14 11.39 -16.77
CA GLY A 234 -0.84 10.24 -17.34
C GLY A 234 -2.06 9.84 -16.52
N SER A 235 -2.77 8.84 -17.00
CA SER A 235 -3.97 8.32 -16.34
C SER A 235 -3.63 7.23 -15.33
N ILE A 236 -4.48 7.06 -14.33
CA ILE A 236 -4.26 6.13 -13.22
C ILE A 236 -5.48 5.22 -13.06
N TYR A 237 -5.29 3.91 -13.22
CA TYR A 237 -6.29 2.92 -12.85
C TYR A 237 -5.86 2.30 -11.51
N TRP A 238 -6.36 2.85 -10.43
CA TRP A 238 -5.90 2.53 -9.08
C TRP A 238 -6.71 1.37 -8.50
N VAL A 239 -6.05 0.28 -8.13
CA VAL A 239 -6.71 -0.88 -7.54
C VAL A 239 -6.15 -1.10 -6.14
N GLN A 240 -7.04 -1.21 -5.15
CA GLN A 240 -6.62 -1.36 -3.76
C GLN A 240 -7.56 -2.30 -3.03
N GLY A 241 -6.99 -3.26 -2.29
CA GLY A 241 -7.73 -4.05 -1.34
C GLY A 241 -7.93 -3.24 -0.05
N MET A 242 -9.17 -3.10 0.38
CA MET A 242 -9.49 -2.37 1.61
C MET A 242 -9.09 -3.15 2.87
N GLN A 243 -8.88 -4.47 2.72
CA GLN A 243 -8.40 -5.34 3.79
C GLN A 243 -6.94 -5.76 3.56
N ASP A 244 -6.23 -5.02 2.73
CA ASP A 244 -4.82 -5.28 2.45
C ASP A 244 -3.99 -4.69 3.59
N TRP A 245 -3.42 -5.57 4.43
CA TRP A 245 -2.55 -5.15 5.52
C TRP A 245 -1.09 -5.43 5.23
N ASN A 246 -0.79 -5.87 4.02
CA ASN A 246 0.56 -5.94 3.48
C ASN A 246 0.97 -4.58 2.88
N VAL A 247 0.23 -4.12 1.86
CA VAL A 247 0.36 -2.73 1.36
C VAL A 247 -1.00 -2.08 1.63
N ASP A 248 -1.12 -1.54 2.80
CA ASP A 248 -2.42 -1.16 3.33
C ASP A 248 -3.00 0.08 2.66
N PRO A 249 -4.33 0.23 2.70
CA PRO A 249 -4.98 1.35 2.02
C PRO A 249 -4.60 2.72 2.57
N HIS A 250 -3.99 2.79 3.74
CA HIS A 250 -3.47 4.04 4.31
C HIS A 250 -2.40 4.68 3.41
N GLN A 251 -1.71 3.87 2.59
CA GLN A 251 -0.77 4.36 1.56
C GLN A 251 -1.43 5.34 0.58
N VAL A 252 -2.73 5.22 0.38
CA VAL A 252 -3.48 5.92 -0.66
C VAL A 252 -4.45 6.93 -0.04
N PHE A 253 -5.10 6.57 1.06
CA PHE A 253 -6.25 7.28 1.59
C PHE A 253 -6.02 7.94 2.95
N GLY A 254 -4.82 7.84 3.52
CA GLY A 254 -4.56 8.38 4.85
C GLY A 254 -3.12 8.79 5.06
N GLY A 255 -2.81 9.16 6.28
CA GLY A 255 -1.45 9.45 6.71
C GLY A 255 -1.16 10.93 6.89
N PRO A 256 -0.15 11.24 7.69
CA PRO A 256 0.25 12.63 7.90
C PRO A 256 0.98 13.20 6.69
N PRO A 257 0.83 14.50 6.41
CA PRO A 257 -0.06 15.46 7.08
C PRO A 257 -1.44 15.56 6.42
N GLU A 258 -2.31 14.63 6.73
CA GLU A 258 -3.70 14.62 6.29
C GLU A 258 -3.85 14.49 4.76
N THR A 259 -2.96 13.73 4.12
CA THR A 259 -3.03 13.52 2.68
C THR A 259 -4.01 12.39 2.33
N ASN A 260 -4.75 12.60 1.26
CA ASN A 260 -5.55 11.56 0.62
C ASN A 260 -5.19 11.60 -0.86
N TRP A 261 -4.21 10.83 -1.25
CA TRP A 261 -3.66 10.91 -2.59
C TRP A 261 -4.70 10.62 -3.68
N TYR A 262 -5.63 9.70 -3.41
CA TYR A 262 -6.69 9.42 -4.40
C TYR A 262 -7.51 10.69 -4.68
N SER A 263 -8.03 11.32 -3.62
CA SER A 263 -8.82 12.55 -3.76
C SER A 263 -7.96 13.69 -4.33
N ASP A 264 -6.72 13.82 -3.88
CA ASP A 264 -5.82 14.89 -4.34
C ASP A 264 -5.58 14.81 -5.85
N TYR A 265 -5.34 13.60 -6.37
CA TYR A 265 -5.17 13.40 -7.81
C TYR A 265 -6.48 13.71 -8.57
N VAL A 266 -7.62 13.23 -8.08
CA VAL A 266 -8.93 13.50 -8.70
C VAL A 266 -9.22 15.00 -8.72
N GLU A 267 -9.07 15.70 -7.60
CA GLU A 267 -9.34 17.13 -7.48
C GLU A 267 -8.41 17.99 -8.32
N SER A 268 -7.20 17.51 -8.56
CA SER A 268 -6.23 18.19 -9.42
C SER A 268 -6.45 17.92 -10.90
N GLY A 269 -7.48 17.15 -11.26
CA GLY A 269 -7.89 16.95 -12.64
C GLY A 269 -7.22 15.79 -13.36
N TYR A 270 -6.56 14.89 -12.62
CA TYR A 270 -6.03 13.67 -13.22
C TYR A 270 -7.16 12.73 -13.63
N GLU A 271 -6.92 11.93 -14.64
CA GLU A 271 -7.85 10.91 -15.10
C GLU A 271 -7.67 9.66 -14.25
N VAL A 272 -8.46 9.56 -13.17
CA VAL A 272 -8.32 8.51 -12.15
C VAL A 272 -9.57 7.63 -12.12
N ARG A 273 -9.38 6.32 -12.16
CA ARG A 273 -10.42 5.33 -11.91
C ARG A 273 -9.93 4.41 -10.81
N GLY A 274 -10.83 4.03 -9.88
CA GLY A 274 -10.48 3.15 -8.79
C GLY A 274 -11.37 1.92 -8.70
N ILE A 275 -10.78 0.78 -8.30
CA ILE A 275 -11.51 -0.39 -7.80
C ILE A 275 -11.02 -0.66 -6.38
N LEU A 276 -11.91 -0.51 -5.40
CA LEU A 276 -11.61 -0.60 -3.98
C LEU A 276 -12.46 -1.75 -3.40
N GLY A 277 -11.89 -2.96 -3.37
CA GLY A 277 -12.63 -4.15 -2.96
C GLY A 277 -12.30 -4.59 -1.54
N GLN A 278 -13.17 -5.41 -0.95
CA GLN A 278 -13.00 -5.91 0.42
C GLN A 278 -12.10 -7.15 0.46
N TRP A 279 -11.00 -7.13 -0.29
CA TRP A 279 -10.00 -8.19 -0.30
C TRP A 279 -8.68 -7.69 0.28
N GLY A 280 -7.77 -8.61 0.50
CA GLY A 280 -6.41 -8.33 0.98
C GLY A 280 -5.45 -8.00 -0.15
N HIS A 281 -4.25 -8.60 -0.11
CA HIS A 281 -3.17 -8.30 -1.06
C HIS A 281 -3.35 -9.09 -2.37
N ASP A 282 -4.47 -8.85 -3.08
CA ASP A 282 -4.90 -9.70 -4.20
C ASP A 282 -5.25 -8.87 -5.43
N TYR A 283 -5.27 -9.55 -6.58
CA TYR A 283 -5.83 -8.98 -7.81
C TYR A 283 -7.36 -9.03 -7.75
N PRO A 284 -8.05 -8.13 -8.45
CA PRO A 284 -9.52 -8.09 -8.39
C PRO A 284 -10.23 -9.37 -8.83
N ASP A 285 -9.58 -10.18 -9.68
CA ASP A 285 -10.15 -11.40 -10.25
C ASP A 285 -9.61 -12.69 -9.63
N GLN A 286 -8.86 -12.62 -8.52
CA GLN A 286 -8.27 -13.81 -7.89
C GLN A 286 -9.25 -14.48 -6.92
N TRP A 287 -10.33 -15.08 -7.48
CA TRP A 287 -11.41 -15.68 -6.67
C TRP A 287 -10.92 -16.75 -5.68
N GLN A 288 -9.89 -17.51 -6.03
CA GLN A 288 -9.36 -18.54 -5.13
C GLN A 288 -8.84 -17.93 -3.82
N LYS A 289 -8.20 -16.77 -3.92
CA LYS A 289 -7.67 -16.07 -2.74
C LYS A 289 -8.76 -15.34 -1.97
N HIS A 290 -9.71 -14.76 -2.69
CA HIS A 290 -10.85 -14.12 -2.05
C HIS A 290 -11.68 -15.11 -1.24
N ASP A 291 -11.67 -16.38 -1.63
CA ASP A 291 -12.50 -17.43 -1.03
C ASP A 291 -11.79 -18.19 0.10
N ASP A 292 -10.50 -18.01 0.30
CA ASP A 292 -9.72 -18.79 1.27
C ASP A 292 -9.25 -18.03 2.50
N SER A 293 -9.85 -16.89 2.77
CA SER A 293 -9.55 -16.04 3.93
C SER A 293 -8.16 -15.38 3.95
N GLU A 294 -7.41 -15.44 2.86
CA GLU A 294 -6.20 -14.64 2.72
C GLU A 294 -6.53 -13.17 2.45
N SER A 295 -7.79 -12.82 2.43
CA SER A 295 -8.27 -11.46 2.19
C SER A 295 -8.25 -10.62 3.49
N GLY A 296 -7.14 -10.60 4.13
CA GLY A 296 -7.01 -9.81 5.37
C GLY A 296 -7.95 -10.26 6.50
N UNK A 297 -7.67 -9.92 7.42
CA UNK A 297 -8.43 -10.06 8.29
C UNK A 297 -9.20 -11.19 8.70
N GLY A 298 -9.06 -12.06 8.16
CA GLY A 298 -9.85 -13.19 8.51
C GLY A 298 -11.31 -13.09 8.13
N LEU A 299 -11.65 -12.24 7.23
CA LEU A 299 -13.04 -12.15 6.75
C LEU A 299 -13.32 -13.29 5.77
N GLU A 300 -14.50 -13.86 5.87
CA GLU A 300 -14.98 -14.79 4.83
C GLU A 300 -15.23 -14.01 3.54
N ALA A 301 -15.05 -14.68 2.41
CA ALA A 301 -15.30 -14.05 1.11
C ALA A 301 -16.73 -13.49 1.05
N LEU A 302 -16.83 -12.24 0.63
CA LEU A 302 -18.12 -11.57 0.51
C LEU A 302 -18.77 -11.89 -0.84
N PRO A 303 -20.08 -11.83 -0.94
CA PRO A 303 -20.73 -11.92 -2.25
C PRO A 303 -20.19 -10.85 -3.21
N ASN A 304 -19.99 -11.24 -4.45
CA ASN A 304 -19.56 -10.34 -5.52
C ASN A 304 -18.19 -9.67 -5.26
N MET A 305 -17.35 -10.26 -4.41
CA MET A 305 -16.02 -9.74 -4.14
C MET A 305 -15.14 -9.78 -5.39
N THR A 306 -15.23 -10.89 -6.15
CA THR A 306 -14.39 -11.10 -7.33
C THR A 306 -14.92 -10.32 -8.53
N ARG A 307 -14.04 -9.56 -9.16
CA ARG A 307 -14.34 -8.77 -10.36
C ARG A 307 -14.08 -9.62 -11.62
N TRP A 308 -15.10 -10.37 -12.01
CA TRP A 308 -15.04 -11.22 -13.21
C TRP A 308 -14.89 -10.40 -14.49
N ASP A 309 -15.27 -9.13 -14.45
CA ASP A 309 -15.15 -8.18 -15.55
C ASP A 309 -13.73 -7.60 -15.70
N TRP A 310 -12.80 -7.91 -14.77
CA TRP A 310 -11.49 -7.24 -14.67
C TRP A 310 -10.71 -7.25 -15.99
N ALA A 311 -10.61 -8.41 -16.64
CA ALA A 311 -9.84 -8.51 -17.88
C ALA A 311 -10.40 -7.63 -18.99
N GLN A 312 -11.74 -7.59 -19.11
CA GLN A 312 -12.42 -6.77 -20.14
C GLN A 312 -12.27 -5.28 -19.81
N ASP A 313 -12.46 -4.92 -18.53
CA ASP A 313 -12.38 -3.54 -18.10
C ASP A 313 -10.96 -2.97 -18.29
N LEU A 314 -9.96 -3.78 -17.93
CA LEU A 314 -8.55 -3.43 -18.12
C LEU A 314 -8.21 -3.30 -19.62
N PHE A 315 -8.77 -4.20 -20.44
CA PHE A 315 -8.58 -4.16 -21.89
C PHE A 315 -9.12 -2.85 -22.46
N GLU A 316 -10.34 -2.46 -22.07
CA GLU A 316 -10.95 -1.20 -22.53
C GLU A 316 -10.13 0.02 -22.10
N TRP A 317 -9.56 0.00 -20.89
CA TRP A 317 -8.68 1.04 -20.39
C TRP A 317 -7.44 1.20 -21.28
N PHE A 318 -6.73 0.10 -21.56
CA PHE A 318 -5.53 0.15 -22.39
C PHE A 318 -5.86 0.47 -23.85
N GLU A 319 -7.01 0.01 -24.39
CA GLU A 319 -7.44 0.38 -25.75
C GLU A 319 -7.57 1.90 -25.86
N TYR A 320 -8.14 2.56 -24.86
CA TYR A 320 -8.29 4.01 -24.89
C TYR A 320 -6.94 4.72 -24.77
N TYR A 321 -6.16 4.41 -23.74
CA TYR A 321 -4.95 5.17 -23.44
C TYR A 321 -3.74 4.83 -24.31
N LEU A 322 -3.63 3.59 -24.75
CA LEU A 322 -2.46 3.15 -25.48
C LEU A 322 -2.70 3.03 -27.00
N GLN A 323 -3.95 2.77 -27.40
CA GLN A 323 -4.32 2.62 -28.80
C GLN A 323 -5.16 3.78 -29.34
N GLY A 324 -5.72 4.61 -28.48
CA GLY A 324 -6.63 5.69 -28.89
C GLY A 324 -7.95 5.17 -29.45
N ARG A 325 -8.43 4.03 -28.96
CA ARG A 325 -9.66 3.37 -29.44
C ARG A 325 -10.68 3.24 -28.33
N GLY A 326 -11.95 3.12 -28.72
CA GLY A 326 -13.05 2.92 -27.78
C GLY A 326 -13.53 4.21 -27.15
N PRO A 327 -14.52 4.12 -26.26
CA PRO A 327 -15.03 5.29 -25.53
C PRO A 327 -14.08 5.69 -24.42
N GLN A 328 -14.14 6.94 -24.04
CA GLN A 328 -13.40 7.44 -22.88
C GLN A 328 -13.89 6.69 -21.61
N PRO A 329 -12.97 6.15 -20.81
CA PRO A 329 -13.38 5.51 -19.56
C PRO A 329 -14.05 6.48 -18.58
N GLU A 330 -14.90 5.94 -17.73
CA GLU A 330 -15.48 6.72 -16.63
C GLU A 330 -14.45 6.86 -15.51
N TYR A 331 -14.33 8.06 -14.96
CA TYR A 331 -13.41 8.35 -13.85
C TYR A 331 -14.23 8.38 -12.57
N ASN A 332 -14.04 7.39 -11.74
CA ASN A 332 -14.82 7.20 -10.53
C ASN A 332 -14.12 6.22 -9.59
N ALA A 333 -14.61 6.11 -8.37
CA ALA A 333 -14.20 5.08 -7.43
C ALA A 333 -15.32 4.05 -7.35
N GLN A 334 -15.02 2.81 -7.70
CA GLN A 334 -15.92 1.67 -7.54
C GLN A 334 -15.54 0.98 -6.24
N ILE A 335 -16.38 1.15 -5.22
CA ILE A 335 -16.05 0.70 -3.87
C ILE A 335 -17.03 -0.39 -3.41
N GLN A 336 -16.50 -1.45 -2.79
CA GLN A 336 -17.30 -2.50 -2.19
C GLN A 336 -17.47 -2.25 -0.70
N ARG A 337 -18.72 -2.31 -0.23
CA ARG A 337 -19.04 -2.24 1.20
C ARG A 337 -18.81 -3.60 1.88
N SER A 338 -18.73 -3.57 3.18
CA SER A 338 -18.53 -4.79 3.99
C SER A 338 -19.69 -5.80 3.90
N ASP A 339 -20.81 -5.45 3.26
CA ASP A 339 -21.91 -6.40 2.99
C ASP A 339 -21.86 -6.98 1.56
N GLY A 340 -20.81 -6.67 0.81
CA GLY A 340 -20.60 -7.20 -0.54
C GLY A 340 -21.18 -6.34 -1.67
N GLN A 341 -21.94 -5.30 -1.36
CA GLN A 341 -22.54 -4.46 -2.39
C GLN A 341 -21.53 -3.47 -2.96
N TRP A 342 -21.46 -3.37 -4.28
CA TRP A 342 -20.64 -2.41 -4.98
C TRP A 342 -21.43 -1.11 -5.26
N ARG A 343 -20.74 0.01 -5.24
CA ARG A 343 -21.32 1.29 -5.63
C ARG A 343 -20.26 2.15 -6.31
N VAL A 344 -20.73 3.25 -6.90
CA VAL A 344 -19.87 4.22 -7.61
C VAL A 344 -19.89 5.55 -6.86
N GLU A 345 -18.73 6.12 -6.63
CA GLU A 345 -18.52 7.45 -6.05
C GLU A 345 -17.66 8.29 -7.00
N ASP A 346 -17.79 9.60 -6.96
CA ASP A 346 -16.95 10.49 -7.76
C ASP A 346 -15.48 10.42 -7.31
N THR A 347 -15.29 10.30 -6.01
CA THR A 347 -13.99 10.05 -5.38
C THR A 347 -14.23 9.21 -4.12
N TRP A 348 -13.16 8.75 -3.49
CA TRP A 348 -13.27 8.06 -2.20
C TRP A 348 -12.15 8.52 -1.28
N PRO A 349 -12.39 8.83 0.01
CA PRO A 349 -13.70 8.86 0.69
C PRO A 349 -14.68 9.85 0.05
N PRO A 350 -15.99 9.62 0.23
CA PRO A 350 -16.99 10.53 -0.31
C PRO A 350 -16.90 11.91 0.33
N ILE A 351 -17.06 12.97 -0.47
CA ILE A 351 -16.94 14.34 0.01
C ILE A 351 -18.14 14.79 0.86
N ASP A 352 -19.22 14.03 0.86
CA ASP A 352 -20.44 14.34 1.61
C ASP A 352 -20.62 13.45 2.84
N SER A 353 -19.57 12.80 3.30
CA SER A 353 -19.60 12.11 4.59
C SER A 353 -19.71 13.15 5.72
N GLU A 354 -20.42 12.80 6.77
CA GLU A 354 -20.60 13.66 7.94
C GLU A 354 -19.99 12.99 9.18
N ASP A 355 -19.36 13.79 10.01
CA ASP A 355 -18.74 13.31 11.24
C ASP A 355 -19.79 12.88 12.26
N TYR A 356 -19.64 11.69 12.80
CA TYR A 356 -20.44 11.19 13.91
C TYR A 356 -19.50 10.95 15.09
N LEU A 357 -19.58 11.86 16.06
CA LEU A 357 -18.75 11.79 17.27
C LEU A 357 -19.42 10.91 18.32
N PHE A 358 -18.69 9.95 18.83
CA PHE A 358 -19.19 8.98 19.79
C PHE A 358 -18.29 8.94 21.03
N ASP A 359 -18.87 9.21 22.20
CA ASP A 359 -18.18 9.23 23.49
C ASP A 359 -17.94 7.79 24.00
N LEU A 360 -16.69 7.36 24.07
CA LEU A 360 -16.34 6.02 24.52
C LEU A 360 -16.60 5.81 26.00
N GLY A 361 -16.73 6.89 26.77
CA GLY A 361 -17.11 6.81 28.17
C GLY A 361 -18.49 6.21 28.41
N GLU A 362 -19.35 6.23 27.38
CA GLU A 362 -20.66 5.58 27.45
C GLU A 362 -20.57 4.06 27.36
N CYS A 363 -19.43 3.52 26.90
CA CYS A 363 -19.28 2.10 26.57
C CYS A 363 -18.40 1.33 27.55
N GLY A 364 -17.39 1.96 28.10
CA GLY A 364 -16.36 1.22 28.80
C GLY A 364 -15.85 1.88 30.06
N ASN A 365 -14.94 1.21 30.68
CA ASN A 365 -14.25 1.73 31.86
C ASN A 365 -12.78 1.92 31.54
N ASP A 366 -12.16 2.87 32.23
CA ASP A 366 -10.71 3.07 32.14
C ASP A 366 -9.97 1.75 32.43
N GLY A 367 -8.88 1.52 31.76
CA GLY A 367 -8.11 0.30 31.90
C GLY A 367 -6.62 0.54 31.70
N ALA A 368 -5.85 -0.51 31.74
CA ALA A 368 -4.41 -0.41 31.51
C ALA A 368 -3.86 -1.70 30.93
N PHE A 369 -2.84 -1.59 30.10
CA PHE A 369 -2.07 -2.74 29.63
C PHE A 369 -0.57 -2.44 29.72
N THR A 370 0.21 -3.50 29.86
CA THR A 370 1.67 -3.40 29.98
C THR A 370 2.31 -4.05 28.74
N GLY A 371 3.31 -3.41 28.22
CA GLY A 371 4.02 -3.89 27.03
C GLY A 371 4.71 -5.22 27.25
N GLY A 372 4.87 -5.97 26.18
CA GLY A 372 5.58 -7.24 26.18
C GLY A 372 7.05 -7.09 25.83
N LEU A 373 7.75 -8.21 25.76
CA LEU A 373 9.14 -8.20 25.34
C LEU A 373 9.21 -8.06 23.82
N PRO A 374 10.01 -7.12 23.32
CA PRO A 374 10.20 -7.02 21.87
C PRO A 374 10.89 -8.29 21.35
N VAL A 375 10.32 -8.88 20.31
CA VAL A 375 10.91 -10.04 19.64
C VAL A 375 11.67 -9.53 18.42
N ILE A 376 12.98 -9.73 18.43
CA ILE A 376 13.83 -9.38 17.30
C ILE A 376 13.98 -10.61 16.42
N GLY A 377 13.49 -10.54 15.20
CA GLY A 377 13.84 -11.52 14.17
C GLY A 377 12.73 -12.22 13.43
N GLY A 378 12.90 -12.30 12.18
CA GLY A 378 12.56 -13.33 11.26
C GLY A 378 11.11 -13.70 10.99
N GLY A 379 10.24 -12.74 10.73
CA GLY A 379 8.93 -13.07 10.15
C GLY A 379 7.93 -13.79 11.07
N ALA A 380 8.23 -13.86 12.36
CA ALA A 380 7.27 -14.37 13.33
C ALA A 380 6.42 -13.20 13.86
N PRO A 381 5.15 -13.43 14.15
CA PRO A 381 4.33 -12.39 14.74
C PRO A 381 4.96 -11.91 16.05
N VAL A 382 4.99 -10.61 16.23
CA VAL A 382 5.57 -10.01 17.42
C VAL A 382 4.59 -10.23 18.57
N VAL A 383 5.09 -10.80 19.65
CA VAL A 383 4.25 -11.10 20.81
C VAL A 383 4.31 -9.94 21.80
N GLY A 384 3.23 -9.21 21.90
CA GLY A 384 3.08 -8.15 22.89
C GLY A 384 2.92 -8.72 24.29
N GLY A 385 2.53 -7.87 25.23
CA GLY A 385 2.32 -8.26 26.63
C GLY A 385 1.14 -9.18 26.87
N GLY A 386 0.31 -9.36 25.87
CA GLY A 386 -0.86 -10.21 25.95
C GLY A 386 -1.99 -9.63 26.81
N GLN A 387 -1.82 -8.39 27.23
CA GLN A 387 -2.84 -7.67 28.01
C GLN A 387 -3.62 -6.75 27.07
N THR A 388 -4.91 -6.66 27.28
CA THR A 388 -5.78 -5.80 26.48
C THR A 388 -6.72 -4.99 27.36
N VAL A 389 -7.13 -3.84 26.83
CA VAL A 389 -8.29 -3.09 27.31
C VAL A 389 -9.35 -3.23 26.22
N THR A 390 -10.53 -3.69 26.61
CA THR A 390 -11.63 -3.87 25.67
C THR A 390 -12.75 -2.88 26.00
N VAL A 391 -13.15 -2.10 24.99
CA VAL A 391 -14.25 -1.15 25.09
C VAL A 391 -15.37 -1.68 24.20
N GLU A 392 -16.49 -2.07 24.77
CA GLU A 392 -17.62 -2.63 24.05
C GLU A 392 -18.77 -1.63 24.00
N CYS A 393 -19.15 -1.23 22.80
CA CYS A 393 -20.25 -0.33 22.53
C CYS A 393 -21.38 -1.15 21.88
N PRO A 394 -22.23 -1.80 22.70
CA PRO A 394 -23.16 -2.80 22.18
C PRO A 394 -24.28 -2.24 21.29
N GLU A 395 -24.57 -0.97 21.41
CA GLU A 395 -25.60 -0.32 20.61
C GLU A 395 -25.15 1.08 20.24
N ILE A 396 -24.21 1.15 19.27
CA ILE A 396 -23.61 2.43 18.90
C ILE A 396 -24.63 3.34 18.16
N ASN A 397 -25.56 2.73 17.43
CA ASN A 397 -26.68 3.46 16.83
C ASN A 397 -27.89 2.53 16.66
N PRO A 398 -28.93 2.68 17.49
CA PRO A 398 -30.08 1.76 17.40
C PRO A 398 -31.08 2.11 16.30
N ASP A 399 -31.03 3.31 15.77
CA ASP A 399 -32.12 3.83 14.92
C ASP A 399 -31.91 3.62 13.42
N PHE A 400 -30.65 3.59 12.97
CA PHE A 400 -30.33 3.43 11.54
C PHE A 400 -29.00 2.70 11.36
N PRO A 401 -28.78 2.10 10.19
CA PRO A 401 -27.48 1.51 9.91
C PRO A 401 -26.43 2.59 9.74
N MET A 402 -25.27 2.43 10.41
CA MET A 402 -24.13 3.31 10.20
C MET A 402 -23.39 2.82 8.96
N HIS A 403 -23.33 3.64 7.92
CA HIS A 403 -22.46 3.39 6.79
C HIS A 403 -21.19 4.21 6.98
N ILE A 404 -20.17 3.58 7.53
CA ILE A 404 -18.85 4.19 7.78
C ILE A 404 -18.09 4.16 6.45
N SER A 405 -17.70 5.32 5.94
CA SER A 405 -17.02 5.39 4.63
C SER A 405 -15.92 6.45 4.68
N GLY A 406 -14.70 6.01 4.99
CA GLY A 406 -13.56 6.91 5.14
C GLY A 406 -12.60 6.45 6.20
N LEU A 407 -11.97 7.40 6.87
CA LEU A 407 -10.96 7.17 7.90
C LEU A 407 -11.57 7.48 9.27
N VAL A 408 -11.81 6.45 10.07
CA VAL A 408 -12.26 6.62 11.45
C VAL A 408 -11.09 7.20 12.24
N THR A 409 -11.36 8.19 13.09
CA THR A 409 -10.34 8.78 13.97
C THR A 409 -10.72 8.50 15.43
N LEU A 410 -9.76 8.00 16.19
CA LEU A 410 -9.91 7.76 17.62
C LEU A 410 -9.11 8.82 18.37
N HIS A 411 -9.80 9.69 19.12
CA HIS A 411 -9.18 10.64 20.03
C HIS A 411 -9.08 9.96 21.38
N LEU A 412 -7.91 9.40 21.67
CA LEU A 412 -7.70 8.54 22.83
C LEU A 412 -6.90 9.27 23.90
N SER A 413 -7.49 9.44 25.09
CA SER A 413 -6.75 9.96 26.24
C SER A 413 -6.05 8.83 26.97
N ALA A 414 -4.77 9.01 27.27
CA ALA A 414 -3.95 7.99 27.91
C ALA A 414 -2.91 8.58 28.84
N VAL A 415 -2.46 7.77 29.81
CA VAL A 415 -1.39 8.16 30.74
C VAL A 415 -0.30 7.09 30.63
N PRO A 416 0.77 7.34 29.85
CA PRO A 416 1.91 6.43 29.83
C PRO A 416 2.71 6.49 31.12
N THR A 417 3.23 5.36 31.59
CA THR A 417 4.09 5.30 32.77
C THR A 417 5.57 5.42 32.44
N PHE A 418 5.90 5.53 31.17
CA PHE A 418 7.26 5.59 30.65
C PHE A 418 7.30 6.66 29.55
N ASP A 419 8.50 7.08 29.13
CA ASP A 419 8.67 8.07 28.06
C ASP A 419 8.58 7.46 26.66
N GLY A 420 7.98 6.29 26.55
CA GLY A 420 7.71 5.55 25.33
C GLY A 420 6.55 4.59 25.54
N GLY A 421 6.24 3.83 24.54
CA GLY A 421 5.14 2.86 24.53
C GLY A 421 4.38 2.93 23.23
N GLN A 422 3.45 2.02 23.05
CA GLN A 422 2.69 1.93 21.80
C GLN A 422 1.28 1.49 22.12
N ILE A 423 0.33 2.00 21.36
CA ILE A 423 -1.06 1.55 21.40
C ILE A 423 -1.42 1.02 20.01
N PHE A 424 -1.89 -0.21 19.96
CA PHE A 424 -2.54 -0.82 18.81
C PHE A 424 -4.02 -0.97 19.16
N VAL A 425 -4.89 -0.59 18.23
CA VAL A 425 -6.34 -0.69 18.40
C VAL A 425 -6.93 -1.48 17.26
N GLU A 426 -7.65 -2.54 17.56
CA GLU A 426 -8.46 -3.27 16.59
C GLU A 426 -9.93 -2.93 16.84
N MET A 427 -10.64 -2.61 15.75
CA MET A 427 -12.08 -2.32 15.78
C MET A 427 -12.83 -3.49 15.17
N GLN A 428 -13.81 -4.04 15.90
CA GLN A 428 -14.58 -5.23 15.48
C GLN A 428 -16.08 -4.97 15.55
N ASN A 429 -16.82 -5.60 14.66
CA ASN A 429 -18.28 -5.74 14.79
C ASN A 429 -18.57 -6.78 15.86
N MET A 430 -19.29 -6.42 16.92
CA MET A 430 -19.52 -7.30 18.07
C MET A 430 -20.39 -8.51 17.74
N GLU A 431 -21.34 -8.35 16.82
CA GLU A 431 -22.27 -9.43 16.49
C GLU A 431 -21.62 -10.51 15.62
N THR A 432 -20.82 -10.09 14.65
CA THR A 432 -20.20 -11.01 13.69
C THR A 432 -18.79 -11.42 14.08
N GLY A 433 -18.13 -10.62 14.93
CA GLY A 433 -16.70 -10.77 15.22
C GLY A 433 -15.79 -10.31 14.10
N ALA A 434 -16.36 -9.80 13.02
CA ALA A 434 -15.57 -9.35 11.86
C ALA A 434 -14.76 -8.11 12.23
N ARG A 435 -13.51 -8.12 11.84
CA ARG A 435 -12.63 -6.96 11.99
C ARG A 435 -13.04 -5.89 11.00
N ILE A 436 -13.20 -4.66 11.51
CA ILE A 436 -13.57 -3.50 10.67
C ILE A 436 -12.30 -2.76 10.24
N GLY A 437 -11.34 -2.60 11.16
CA GLY A 437 -10.09 -1.91 10.86
C GLY A 437 -9.17 -1.90 12.07
N HIS A 438 -8.00 -1.30 11.89
CA HIS A 438 -7.06 -1.13 13.00
C HIS A 438 -6.32 0.20 12.88
N ALA A 439 -5.72 0.61 14.00
CA ALA A 439 -4.85 1.79 14.08
C ALA A 439 -3.70 1.50 15.02
N THR A 440 -2.58 2.18 14.85
CA THR A 440 -1.44 2.05 15.75
C THR A 440 -0.75 3.40 15.92
N MET A 441 -0.15 3.61 17.10
CA MET A 441 0.61 4.83 17.35
C MET A 441 1.60 4.61 18.51
N ASP A 442 2.85 4.99 18.29
CA ASP A 442 3.81 5.15 19.39
C ASP A 442 3.40 6.40 20.18
N VAL A 443 3.37 6.31 21.51
CA VAL A 443 2.91 7.42 22.35
C VAL A 443 3.73 8.71 22.14
N ARG A 444 4.95 8.57 21.64
CA ARG A 444 5.79 9.73 21.31
C ARG A 444 5.34 10.49 20.06
N TYR A 445 4.36 9.96 19.34
CA TYR A 445 3.82 10.60 18.13
C TYR A 445 2.38 11.04 18.35
N HIS A 446 2.02 11.32 19.61
CA HIS A 446 0.64 11.58 20.01
C HIS A 446 0.01 12.82 19.35
N GLU A 447 0.84 13.77 18.89
CA GLU A 447 0.36 14.93 18.15
C GLU A 447 0.30 14.67 16.62
N GLY A 448 0.64 13.45 16.18
CA GLY A 448 0.71 13.08 14.78
C GLY A 448 2.02 13.50 14.11
N GLY A 449 2.14 13.23 12.82
CA GLY A 449 3.31 13.62 12.04
C GLY A 449 4.48 12.64 12.14
N TYR A 450 5.65 13.12 11.73
CA TYR A 450 6.87 12.30 11.66
C TYR A 450 7.90 12.62 12.75
N GLU A 451 7.59 13.58 13.64
CA GLU A 451 8.52 14.03 14.66
C GLU A 451 8.04 13.57 16.06
N PRO A 452 8.92 12.93 16.84
CA PRO A 452 8.51 12.49 18.17
C PRO A 452 8.34 13.67 19.13
N GLN A 453 7.30 13.61 19.94
CA GLN A 453 7.00 14.60 20.97
C GLN A 453 7.46 14.08 22.34
N THR A 454 7.68 15.01 23.25
CA THR A 454 8.08 14.66 24.62
C THR A 454 6.90 14.03 25.38
N VAL A 455 7.12 12.83 25.90
CA VAL A 455 6.17 12.15 26.79
C VAL A 455 6.70 12.25 28.22
N VAL A 456 5.89 12.80 29.12
CA VAL A 456 6.25 12.89 30.53
C VAL A 456 5.51 11.77 31.30
N PRO A 457 6.25 10.79 31.83
CA PRO A 457 5.60 9.68 32.52
C PRO A 457 4.63 10.14 33.62
N GLY A 458 3.43 9.59 33.61
CA GLY A 458 2.38 9.93 34.53
C GLY A 458 1.53 11.14 34.15
N GLN A 459 1.84 11.80 33.03
CA GLN A 459 0.99 12.88 32.54
C GLN A 459 0.08 12.37 31.42
N GLU A 460 -1.12 12.94 31.39
CA GLU A 460 -2.10 12.61 30.34
C GLU A 460 -1.67 13.18 28.99
N ILE A 461 -1.82 12.39 27.95
CA ILE A 461 -1.69 12.80 26.56
C ILE A 461 -3.00 12.46 25.84
N THR A 462 -3.29 13.18 24.77
CA THR A 462 -4.37 12.85 23.85
C THR A 462 -3.74 12.45 22.52
N MET A 463 -4.12 11.31 22.00
CA MET A 463 -3.59 10.73 20.76
C MET A 463 -4.69 10.75 19.71
N MET A 464 -4.38 11.27 18.53
CA MET A 464 -5.31 11.21 17.39
C MET A 464 -4.88 10.05 16.48
N MET A 465 -5.56 8.93 16.61
CA MET A 465 -5.22 7.70 15.91
C MET A 465 -6.17 7.50 14.73
N GLU A 466 -5.64 7.53 13.53
CA GLU A 466 -6.41 7.32 12.31
C GLU A 466 -6.40 5.84 11.94
N PHE A 467 -7.57 5.27 11.73
CA PHE A 467 -7.74 3.88 11.31
C PHE A 467 -7.46 3.74 9.82
N GLN A 468 -7.17 2.51 9.40
CA GLN A 468 -7.11 2.17 7.99
C GLN A 468 -8.43 2.57 7.29
N ALA A 469 -8.34 2.83 6.00
CA ALA A 469 -9.50 3.22 5.20
C ALA A 469 -10.60 2.14 5.28
N ILE A 470 -11.83 2.56 5.55
CA ILE A 470 -12.94 1.67 5.88
C ILE A 470 -14.16 1.99 5.02
N ASP A 471 -14.83 0.94 4.51
CA ASP A 471 -16.18 1.09 3.94
C ASP A 471 -17.03 -0.05 4.50
N ALA A 472 -17.73 0.23 5.59
CA ALA A 472 -18.38 -0.80 6.39
C ALA A 472 -19.78 -0.39 6.83
N ILE A 473 -20.65 -1.39 6.94
CA ILE A 473 -22.01 -1.21 7.45
C ILE A 473 -22.09 -1.84 8.84
N VAL A 474 -22.52 -1.06 9.83
CA VAL A 474 -22.91 -1.56 11.15
C VAL A 474 -24.43 -1.41 11.25
N LYS A 475 -25.13 -2.53 11.30
CA LYS A 475 -26.61 -2.56 11.26
C LYS A 475 -27.20 -2.17 12.62
N PRO A 476 -28.46 -1.70 12.67
CA PRO A 476 -29.12 -1.47 13.95
C PRO A 476 -29.10 -2.74 14.83
N GLY A 477 -28.78 -2.55 16.10
CA GLY A 477 -28.63 -3.66 17.02
C GLY A 477 -27.27 -4.33 17.04
N GLN A 478 -26.37 -3.92 16.15
CA GLN A 478 -24.96 -4.36 16.19
C GLN A 478 -24.13 -3.31 16.93
N GLY A 479 -23.12 -3.77 17.62
CA GLY A 479 -22.20 -2.89 18.33
C GLY A 479 -20.81 -2.94 17.73
N ILE A 480 -19.98 -2.02 18.20
CA ILE A 480 -18.56 -1.96 17.87
C ILE A 480 -17.75 -2.24 19.14
N ARG A 481 -16.70 -3.03 19.00
CA ARG A 481 -15.74 -3.29 20.06
C ARG A 481 -14.37 -2.75 19.63
N PHE A 482 -13.71 -2.05 20.55
CA PHE A 482 -12.32 -1.63 20.38
C PHE A 482 -11.46 -2.46 21.32
N ILE A 483 -10.43 -3.09 20.80
CA ILE A 483 -9.48 -3.91 21.56
C ILE A 483 -8.13 -3.20 21.49
N LEU A 484 -7.67 -2.71 22.63
CA LEU A 484 -6.43 -1.94 22.74
C LEU A 484 -5.35 -2.79 23.40
N SER A 485 -4.15 -2.75 22.84
CA SER A 485 -2.99 -3.51 23.32
C SER A 485 -1.69 -2.78 22.97
N ASP A 486 -0.56 -3.34 23.38
CA ASP A 486 0.75 -2.74 23.08
C ASP A 486 1.23 -3.02 21.66
N THR A 487 0.69 -4.04 21.00
CA THR A 487 1.02 -4.37 19.62
C THR A 487 -0.03 -5.33 19.06
N GLY A 488 -0.07 -5.42 17.75
CA GLY A 488 -0.94 -6.36 17.01
C GLY A 488 -0.52 -6.42 15.57
N GLU A 489 -1.07 -7.38 14.87
CA GLU A 489 -0.77 -7.60 13.45
C GLU A 489 0.74 -7.69 13.22
N ASP A 490 1.24 -6.89 12.33
CA ASP A 490 2.64 -6.92 11.90
C ASP A 490 3.53 -5.91 12.65
N TYR A 491 3.01 -5.23 13.68
CA TYR A 491 3.77 -4.17 14.36
C TYR A 491 4.68 -4.75 15.44
N LEU A 492 5.89 -4.19 15.54
CA LEU A 492 6.84 -4.57 16.57
C LEU A 492 6.36 -4.07 17.95
N ALA A 493 6.56 -4.87 18.98
CA ALA A 493 6.29 -4.44 20.34
C ALA A 493 7.24 -3.28 20.69
N PRO A 494 6.79 -2.32 21.54
CA PRO A 494 7.63 -1.17 21.87
C PRO A 494 8.91 -1.60 22.60
N ALA A 495 10.01 -0.88 22.35
CA ALA A 495 11.33 -1.22 22.90
C ALA A 495 11.38 -1.20 24.42
N CYS A 496 10.54 -0.40 25.06
CA CYS A 496 10.47 -0.31 26.53
C CYS A 496 9.87 -1.59 27.15
N GLY A 497 9.21 -2.42 26.37
CA GLY A 497 8.70 -3.71 26.82
C GLY A 497 7.84 -3.58 28.07
N SER A 498 8.12 -4.42 29.08
CA SER A 498 7.33 -4.44 30.32
C SER A 498 7.52 -3.18 31.20
N ALA A 499 8.45 -2.29 30.87
CA ALA A 499 8.55 -1.00 31.56
C ALA A 499 7.39 -0.07 31.19
N CYS A 500 6.80 -0.27 30.01
CA CYS A 500 5.71 0.56 29.51
C CYS A 500 4.36 0.02 29.96
N THR A 501 3.67 0.77 30.80
CA THR A 501 2.24 0.57 31.04
C THR A 501 1.53 1.80 30.51
N VAL A 502 0.43 1.60 29.81
CA VAL A 502 -0.41 2.68 29.31
C VAL A 502 -1.77 2.55 29.99
N HIS A 503 -2.16 3.58 30.73
CA HIS A 503 -3.49 3.69 31.28
C HIS A 503 -4.37 4.40 30.28
N VAL A 504 -5.41 3.73 29.82
CA VAL A 504 -6.34 4.25 28.84
C VAL A 504 -7.53 4.86 29.58
N LEU A 505 -7.84 6.11 29.26
CA LEU A 505 -8.93 6.85 29.90
C LEU A 505 -10.10 6.91 28.91
N THR A 506 -10.86 5.82 28.83
CA THR A 506 -12.02 5.73 27.92
C THR A 506 -13.06 6.80 28.25
N SER A 507 -13.16 7.15 29.52
CA SER A 507 -14.07 8.20 30.01
C SER A 507 -13.74 9.60 29.44
N LEU A 508 -12.57 9.76 28.82
CA LEU A 508 -12.12 11.02 28.22
C LEU A 508 -11.80 10.84 26.73
N SER A 509 -12.29 9.76 26.13
CA SER A 509 -11.95 9.40 24.75
C SER A 509 -13.20 9.39 23.87
N GLU A 510 -13.01 9.68 22.57
CA GLU A 510 -14.12 9.67 21.61
C GLU A 510 -13.66 9.11 20.28
N ALA A 511 -14.59 8.52 19.54
CA ALA A 511 -14.36 8.06 18.16
C ALA A 511 -15.16 8.94 17.21
N ASN A 512 -14.55 9.33 16.11
CA ASN A 512 -15.21 10.05 15.03
C ASN A 512 -15.36 9.13 13.83
N PHE A 513 -16.61 8.87 13.44
CA PHE A 513 -16.94 8.01 12.31
C PHE A 513 -17.39 8.88 11.15
N PRO A 514 -16.74 8.79 9.97
CA PRO A 514 -17.27 9.44 8.77
C PRO A 514 -18.43 8.63 8.23
N LEU A 515 -19.65 9.15 8.34
CA LEU A 515 -20.86 8.44 7.93
C LEU A 515 -21.44 9.04 6.66
N ILE A 516 -21.95 8.18 5.78
CA ILE A 516 -22.84 8.61 4.71
C ILE A 516 -24.27 8.17 5.04
N GLU A 517 -25.17 9.18 5.07
CA GLU A 517 -26.58 8.98 5.46
C GLU A 517 -27.53 8.78 4.28
N ARG A 518 -27.04 8.99 3.07
CA ARG A 518 -27.84 8.89 1.86
C ARG A 518 -27.99 7.47 1.35
N ASP A 519 -29.08 7.20 0.68
CA ASP A 519 -29.20 5.99 -0.13
C ASP A 519 -28.13 6.00 -1.23
N GLN A 520 -27.61 4.85 -1.57
CA GLN A 520 -26.57 4.75 -2.59
C GLN A 520 -27.07 5.34 -3.91
N LYS A 521 -26.35 6.28 -4.46
CA LYS A 521 -26.71 6.93 -5.72
C LYS A 521 -26.71 5.95 -6.88
N THR A 522 -25.68 5.11 -6.92
CA THR A 522 -25.49 4.17 -8.02
C THR A 522 -24.95 2.86 -7.47
N ILE A 523 -25.76 1.84 -7.58
CA ILE A 523 -25.34 0.48 -7.27
C ILE A 523 -24.72 -0.07 -8.55
N LEU A 524 -23.49 -0.60 -8.43
CA LEU A 524 -22.81 -1.23 -9.54
C LEU A 524 -23.12 -2.74 -9.52
N GLU A 525 -23.74 -3.22 -10.57
CA GLU A 525 -23.95 -4.66 -10.74
C GLU A 525 -22.69 -5.26 -11.36
N VAL A 526 -21.98 -6.04 -10.57
CA VAL A 526 -20.75 -6.71 -11.00
C VAL A 526 -21.12 -8.12 -11.44
N PRO A 527 -20.66 -8.58 -12.64
CA PRO A 527 -21.00 -9.90 -13.17
C PRO A 527 -20.60 -11.06 -12.26
#